data_90c71a9664ee4680e93e3b9ffcb7051e
#
_entry.id   90c71a9664ee4680e93e3b9ffcb7051e
#
_cell.length_a   1.000
_cell.length_b   1.000
_cell.length_c   1.000
_cell.angle_alpha   90.00
_cell.angle_beta   90.00
_cell.angle_gamma   90.00
#
_symmetry.space_group_name_H-M   'P 1'
#
loop_
_entity.id
_entity.type
_entity.pdbx_description
1 polymer ?
#
loop_
_entity_poly.entity_id
_entity_poly.type
_entity_poly.pdbx_seq_one_letter_code
_entity_poly.pdbx_strand_id
1 'polypeptide(L)'
;EMTSSLVGSEMCIRDREYCGDILNFKTYSKSYKNKKRIDNDRENWVVFQDVHEAIIERAVYEQVQQKRGKIRKRRTNNGEHNMFSGLLVCADCGSNLHFHFNQGNPEIKYFNCSNYKGNRGTCTSTHYVRVDFLEEVVLGEIRRLTKFASLYEDEFVKAVIGHSQQAEQTDRKLKEKELKTLLARDEELDGLFERIYEDNVSGKLSDDRFAKMSRRYEDEQKELAEKIKKLRSEIEKQSSRSMTTDMFIGLVRKYTRARKLTPRMLNELIEKIEVFNAEKIDGVWEQRLRIHYNCVGTIEIPTVLPLPIPEVSVNTRKGVVVNYAPCELAV
;
A
#
# COMPACT_ATOMS: atom_id res chain seq x y z
N GLU A 1 -10.33 38.96 3.10
CA GLU A 1 -9.48 38.06 2.28
C GLU A 1 -9.27 36.76 3.04
N MET A 2 -10.15 35.78 2.83
CA MET A 2 -9.91 34.43 3.29
C MET A 2 -8.86 33.82 2.36
N THR A 3 -7.68 33.61 2.90
CA THR A 3 -6.57 33.02 2.18
C THR A 3 -6.96 31.64 1.67
N SER A 4 -6.88 31.45 0.36
CA SER A 4 -7.10 30.19 -0.39
C SER A 4 -6.12 29.05 -0.01
N SER A 5 -5.46 29.17 1.13
CA SER A 5 -4.41 28.28 1.63
C SER A 5 -4.93 27.05 2.39
N LEU A 6 -6.23 26.93 2.62
CA LEU A 6 -6.76 25.87 3.50
C LEU A 6 -7.24 24.61 2.77
N VAL A 7 -7.57 24.69 1.51
CA VAL A 7 -8.00 23.54 0.72
C VAL A 7 -6.78 22.87 0.08
N GLY A 8 -6.51 21.63 0.48
CA GLY A 8 -5.34 20.86 0.02
C GLY A 8 -4.11 20.98 0.93
N SER A 9 -4.25 21.57 2.11
CA SER A 9 -3.18 21.58 3.12
C SER A 9 -2.86 20.16 3.60
N GLU A 10 -1.66 19.96 4.11
CA GLU A 10 -1.24 18.70 4.69
C GLU A 10 -2.16 18.24 5.83
N MET A 11 -2.85 19.15 6.49
CA MET A 11 -3.85 18.90 7.50
C MET A 11 -5.11 18.24 6.92
N CYS A 12 -5.63 18.76 5.80
CA CYS A 12 -6.82 18.20 5.14
C CYS A 12 -6.58 16.75 4.65
N ILE A 13 -5.39 16.45 4.12
CA ILE A 13 -5.04 15.09 3.66
C ILE A 13 -5.06 14.09 4.82
N ARG A 14 -4.86 14.54 6.07
CA ARG A 14 -4.88 13.68 7.26
C ARG A 14 -6.27 13.50 7.86
N ASP A 15 -7.20 14.30 7.45
CA ASP A 15 -8.51 14.33 8.08
C ASP A 15 -9.36 13.14 7.65
N ARG A 16 -9.78 12.34 8.64
CA ARG A 16 -10.63 11.17 8.43
C ARG A 16 -12.07 11.55 8.13
N GLU A 17 -12.44 12.79 8.34
CA GLU A 17 -13.78 13.27 8.02
C GLU A 17 -14.10 13.10 6.52
N TYR A 18 -13.09 13.10 5.64
CA TYR A 18 -13.29 12.79 4.22
C TYR A 18 -13.74 11.34 3.95
N CYS A 19 -13.52 10.43 4.91
CA CYS A 19 -13.94 9.01 4.81
C CYS A 19 -15.25 8.72 5.53
N GLY A 20 -15.94 9.75 6.04
CA GLY A 20 -17.15 9.57 6.83
C GLY A 20 -16.93 9.38 8.32
N ASP A 21 -15.69 9.48 8.82
CA ASP A 21 -15.35 9.29 10.23
C ASP A 21 -15.33 10.62 10.98
N ILE A 22 -15.76 10.62 12.25
CA ILE A 22 -15.60 11.76 13.15
C ILE A 22 -14.59 11.41 14.24
N LEU A 23 -13.62 12.31 14.44
CA LEU A 23 -12.61 12.19 15.49
C LEU A 23 -12.90 13.16 16.63
N ASN A 24 -13.13 12.59 17.82
CA ASN A 24 -13.29 13.35 19.05
C ASN A 24 -12.07 13.26 19.97
N PHE A 25 -12.00 14.18 20.92
CA PHE A 25 -10.93 14.26 21.92
C PHE A 25 -9.53 14.53 21.36
N LYS A 26 -9.43 15.18 20.19
CA LYS A 26 -8.14 15.67 19.64
C LYS A 26 -7.45 16.65 20.60
N THR A 27 -8.25 17.41 21.36
CA THR A 27 -7.78 18.37 22.36
C THR A 27 -8.63 18.29 23.63
N TYR A 28 -8.05 18.64 24.76
CA TYR A 28 -8.75 18.76 26.03
C TYR A 28 -8.37 20.05 26.77
N SER A 29 -9.17 20.45 27.75
CA SER A 29 -8.88 21.57 28.64
C SER A 29 -8.55 21.06 30.03
N LYS A 30 -7.53 21.59 30.71
CA LYS A 30 -7.13 21.17 32.06
C LYS A 30 -8.25 21.31 33.09
N SER A 31 -9.07 22.34 32.95
CA SER A 31 -10.20 22.56 33.85
C SER A 31 -11.21 23.51 33.22
N TYR A 32 -12.41 23.57 33.78
CA TYR A 32 -13.45 24.51 33.39
C TYR A 32 -13.00 25.99 33.45
N LYS A 33 -12.12 26.33 34.39
CA LYS A 33 -11.58 27.70 34.54
C LYS A 33 -10.41 27.99 33.57
N ASN A 34 -9.68 26.95 33.14
CA ASN A 34 -8.56 27.10 32.22
C ASN A 34 -8.94 26.54 30.85
N LYS A 35 -9.44 27.43 29.98
CA LYS A 35 -9.92 27.08 28.61
C LYS A 35 -8.79 26.88 27.61
N LYS A 36 -7.52 26.93 28.02
CA LYS A 36 -6.40 26.66 27.10
C LYS A 36 -6.52 25.23 26.58
N ARG A 37 -6.64 25.09 25.26
CA ARG A 37 -6.65 23.79 24.57
C ARG A 37 -5.25 23.19 24.61
N ILE A 38 -5.17 21.93 24.98
CA ILE A 38 -3.96 21.11 25.00
C ILE A 38 -4.23 19.95 24.06
N ASP A 39 -3.27 19.66 23.17
CA ASP A 39 -3.35 18.52 22.28
C ASP A 39 -3.33 17.24 23.10
N ASN A 40 -4.22 16.33 22.77
CA ASN A 40 -4.31 15.01 23.40
C ASN A 40 -3.49 13.99 22.62
N ASP A 41 -2.93 13.01 23.33
CA ASP A 41 -2.23 11.92 22.70
C ASP A 41 -3.18 11.12 21.78
N ARG A 42 -2.66 10.64 20.66
CA ARG A 42 -3.45 9.95 19.64
C ARG A 42 -4.14 8.69 20.15
N GLU A 43 -3.58 8.07 21.17
CA GLU A 43 -4.15 6.88 21.81
C GLU A 43 -5.48 7.17 22.52
N ASN A 44 -5.66 8.43 22.94
CA ASN A 44 -6.87 8.88 23.61
C ASN A 44 -7.94 9.46 22.65
N TRP A 45 -7.67 9.45 21.35
CA TRP A 45 -8.64 9.91 20.36
C TRP A 45 -9.72 8.85 20.16
N VAL A 46 -10.98 9.28 20.15
CA VAL A 46 -12.11 8.40 19.85
C VAL A 46 -12.54 8.62 18.41
N VAL A 47 -12.56 7.53 17.64
CA VAL A 47 -12.94 7.53 16.23
C VAL A 47 -14.33 6.89 16.12
N PHE A 48 -15.31 7.67 15.64
CA PHE A 48 -16.61 7.17 15.24
C PHE A 48 -16.58 6.94 13.73
N GLN A 49 -16.76 5.71 13.30
CA GLN A 49 -16.68 5.33 11.89
C GLN A 49 -18.05 5.48 11.21
N ASP A 50 -18.03 5.85 9.91
CA ASP A 50 -19.19 5.89 9.03
C ASP A 50 -20.38 6.71 9.58
N VAL A 51 -20.08 7.86 10.19
CA VAL A 51 -21.10 8.76 10.78
C VAL A 51 -21.82 9.60 9.72
N HIS A 52 -21.15 9.86 8.60
CA HIS A 52 -21.71 10.60 7.47
C HIS A 52 -21.24 10.01 6.14
N GLU A 53 -21.86 10.42 5.05
CA GLU A 53 -21.49 9.97 3.71
C GLU A 53 -20.03 10.33 3.38
N ALA A 54 -19.26 9.33 2.97
CA ALA A 54 -17.85 9.50 2.64
C ALA A 54 -17.69 10.25 1.31
N ILE A 55 -16.85 11.28 1.30
CA ILE A 55 -16.44 12.01 0.08
C ILE A 55 -15.39 11.21 -0.68
N ILE A 56 -14.54 10.48 0.05
CA ILE A 56 -13.47 9.65 -0.48
C ILE A 56 -13.62 8.25 0.11
N GLU A 57 -13.55 7.23 -0.75
CA GLU A 57 -13.55 5.84 -0.29
C GLU A 57 -12.43 5.58 0.71
N ARG A 58 -12.71 4.87 1.78
CA ARG A 58 -11.77 4.53 2.85
C ARG A 58 -10.48 3.89 2.33
N ALA A 59 -10.60 2.98 1.35
CA ALA A 59 -9.45 2.33 0.72
C ALA A 59 -8.50 3.32 0.03
N VAL A 60 -9.05 4.32 -0.67
CA VAL A 60 -8.27 5.40 -1.31
C VAL A 60 -7.57 6.26 -0.26
N TYR A 61 -8.28 6.62 0.81
CA TYR A 61 -7.70 7.39 1.90
C TYR A 61 -6.52 6.66 2.55
N GLU A 62 -6.68 5.39 2.90
CA GLU A 62 -5.62 4.58 3.51
C GLU A 62 -4.41 4.43 2.59
N GLN A 63 -4.63 4.22 1.28
CA GLN A 63 -3.57 4.18 0.28
C GLN A 63 -2.77 5.49 0.24
N VAL A 64 -3.45 6.64 0.32
CA VAL A 64 -2.81 7.96 0.38
C VAL A 64 -1.99 8.11 1.66
N GLN A 65 -2.51 7.68 2.82
CA GLN A 65 -1.78 7.74 4.08
C GLN A 65 -0.52 6.87 4.06
N GLN A 66 -0.57 5.67 3.50
CA GLN A 66 0.58 4.77 3.36
C GLN A 66 1.67 5.36 2.46
N LYS A 67 1.28 5.99 1.34
CA LYS A 67 2.23 6.62 0.41
C LYS A 67 2.88 7.88 0.98
N ARG A 68 2.19 8.59 1.84
CA ARG A 68 2.60 9.89 2.38
C ARG A 68 3.93 9.86 3.15
N GLY A 69 4.20 8.81 3.91
CA GLY A 69 5.45 8.65 4.65
C GLY A 69 6.68 8.35 3.77
N LYS A 70 6.46 7.91 2.53
CA LYS A 70 7.51 7.46 1.60
C LYS A 70 8.04 8.61 0.72
N ILE A 71 7.26 9.67 0.51
CA ILE A 71 7.63 10.78 -0.37
C ILE A 71 8.30 11.89 0.44
N ARG A 72 9.62 11.91 0.48
CA ARG A 72 10.36 13.07 0.95
C ARG A 72 10.33 14.16 -0.13
N LYS A 73 9.62 15.24 0.12
CA LYS A 73 9.62 16.45 -0.71
C LYS A 73 10.99 17.15 -0.61
N ARG A 74 12.00 16.68 -1.35
CA ARG A 74 13.16 17.52 -1.62
C ARG A 74 12.76 18.47 -2.74
N ARG A 75 12.75 19.77 -2.44
CA ARG A 75 12.69 20.80 -3.48
C ARG A 75 13.98 20.69 -4.28
N THR A 76 13.89 20.45 -5.58
CA THR A 76 15.01 20.69 -6.50
C THR A 76 15.24 22.19 -6.62
N ASN A 77 16.45 22.64 -6.96
CA ASN A 77 16.76 24.06 -7.06
C ASN A 77 15.82 24.84 -8.00
N ASN A 78 15.15 24.16 -8.93
CA ASN A 78 14.20 24.76 -9.89
C ASN A 78 12.74 24.40 -9.63
N GLY A 79 12.41 23.69 -8.53
CA GLY A 79 11.02 23.32 -8.22
C GLY A 79 10.38 22.27 -9.13
N GLU A 80 11.10 21.73 -10.12
CA GLU A 80 10.59 20.68 -10.99
C GLU A 80 10.43 19.38 -10.24
N HIS A 81 9.22 18.81 -10.31
CA HIS A 81 8.91 17.47 -9.82
C HIS A 81 8.66 16.56 -11.02
N ASN A 82 9.41 15.45 -11.08
CA ASN A 82 9.12 14.41 -12.06
C ASN A 82 8.06 13.45 -11.51
N MET A 83 7.17 12.95 -12.40
CA MET A 83 6.07 12.07 -12.02
C MET A 83 6.52 10.72 -11.43
N PHE A 84 7.75 10.29 -11.68
CA PHE A 84 8.33 9.06 -11.11
C PHE A 84 9.03 9.29 -9.76
N SER A 85 9.11 10.52 -9.28
CA SER A 85 9.76 10.83 -8.00
C SER A 85 9.08 10.12 -6.84
N GLY A 86 9.84 9.29 -6.12
CA GLY A 86 9.35 8.49 -5.00
C GLY A 86 8.81 7.11 -5.38
N LEU A 87 8.68 6.81 -6.68
CA LEU A 87 8.26 5.48 -7.16
C LEU A 87 9.43 4.55 -7.50
N LEU A 88 10.61 5.12 -7.79
CA LEU A 88 11.77 4.35 -8.23
C LEU A 88 12.63 3.90 -7.04
N VAL A 89 12.94 2.61 -7.00
CA VAL A 89 13.72 1.97 -5.96
C VAL A 89 14.86 1.17 -6.59
N CYS A 90 16.04 1.22 -5.98
CA CYS A 90 17.18 0.42 -6.39
C CYS A 90 16.94 -1.06 -6.08
N ALA A 91 17.10 -1.95 -7.05
CA ALA A 91 16.91 -3.38 -6.86
C ALA A 91 17.92 -4.00 -5.89
N ASP A 92 19.16 -3.47 -5.81
CA ASP A 92 20.23 -4.03 -5.00
C ASP A 92 20.15 -3.57 -3.53
N CYS A 93 19.97 -2.26 -3.30
CA CYS A 93 20.04 -1.70 -1.95
C CYS A 93 18.70 -1.22 -1.37
N GLY A 94 17.61 -1.31 -2.12
CA GLY A 94 16.27 -0.90 -1.68
C GLY A 94 16.07 0.61 -1.50
N SER A 95 17.08 1.44 -1.80
CA SER A 95 16.98 2.88 -1.61
C SER A 95 16.33 3.57 -2.80
N ASN A 96 15.67 4.71 -2.54
CA ASN A 96 15.03 5.49 -3.59
C ASN A 96 16.06 6.04 -4.58
N LEU A 97 15.69 6.09 -5.85
CA LEU A 97 16.43 6.82 -6.87
C LEU A 97 16.06 8.31 -6.82
N HIS A 98 17.08 9.16 -7.02
CA HIS A 98 16.90 10.60 -7.02
C HIS A 98 16.92 11.15 -8.44
N PHE A 99 16.07 12.15 -8.67
CA PHE A 99 15.94 12.86 -9.93
C PHE A 99 17.09 13.83 -10.13
N HIS A 100 17.65 13.84 -11.34
CA HIS A 100 18.73 14.71 -11.79
C HIS A 100 18.52 15.14 -13.24
N PHE A 101 19.17 16.22 -13.62
CA PHE A 101 19.33 16.65 -15.02
C PHE A 101 20.80 16.82 -15.33
N ASN A 102 21.14 16.66 -16.59
CA ASN A 102 22.51 16.83 -17.06
C ASN A 102 22.83 18.35 -17.15
N GLN A 103 23.93 18.77 -16.52
CA GLN A 103 24.33 20.19 -16.52
C GLN A 103 24.69 20.72 -17.91
N GLY A 104 25.27 19.86 -18.78
CA GLY A 104 25.61 20.22 -20.15
C GLY A 104 24.46 20.15 -21.14
N ASN A 105 23.40 19.37 -20.82
CA ASN A 105 22.17 19.27 -21.61
C ASN A 105 20.98 19.05 -20.69
N PRO A 106 20.27 20.11 -20.27
CA PRO A 106 19.14 20.03 -19.32
C PRO A 106 17.96 19.18 -19.81
N GLU A 107 17.85 18.93 -21.13
CA GLU A 107 16.81 18.06 -21.69
C GLU A 107 17.01 16.58 -21.29
N ILE A 108 18.26 16.19 -20.96
CA ILE A 108 18.55 14.86 -20.49
C ILE A 108 18.27 14.76 -18.99
N LYS A 109 17.10 14.24 -18.67
CA LYS A 109 16.62 14.00 -17.29
C LYS A 109 16.82 12.52 -16.94
N TYR A 110 17.23 12.22 -15.72
CA TYR A 110 17.53 10.85 -15.30
C TYR A 110 17.38 10.66 -13.78
N PHE A 111 17.32 9.40 -13.40
CA PHE A 111 17.37 8.99 -12.00
C PHE A 111 18.62 8.15 -11.74
N ASN A 112 19.13 8.22 -10.52
CA ASN A 112 20.19 7.34 -10.05
C ASN A 112 20.04 7.00 -8.56
N CYS A 113 20.70 5.90 -8.14
CA CYS A 113 20.63 5.41 -6.77
C CYS A 113 21.19 6.45 -5.78
N SER A 114 20.41 6.78 -4.75
CA SER A 114 20.79 7.74 -3.73
C SER A 114 21.95 7.29 -2.86
N ASN A 115 22.06 5.98 -2.60
CA ASN A 115 23.14 5.41 -1.78
C ASN A 115 24.46 5.39 -2.52
N TYR A 116 24.47 5.03 -3.81
CA TYR A 116 25.67 5.10 -4.63
C TYR A 116 26.19 6.53 -4.74
N LYS A 117 25.32 7.48 -5.09
CA LYS A 117 25.72 8.90 -5.22
C LYS A 117 26.07 9.55 -3.88
N GLY A 118 25.46 9.09 -2.78
CA GLY A 118 25.78 9.54 -1.44
C GLY A 118 27.02 8.89 -0.83
N ASN A 119 27.72 8.03 -1.58
CA ASN A 119 28.94 7.31 -1.17
C ASN A 119 28.81 6.55 0.15
N ARG A 120 27.62 5.95 0.38
CA ARG A 120 27.30 5.25 1.64
C ARG A 120 27.78 3.80 1.71
N GLY A 121 28.45 3.32 0.65
CA GLY A 121 29.05 1.98 0.60
C GLY A 121 28.05 0.80 0.49
N THR A 122 26.75 1.06 0.47
CA THR A 122 25.71 0.01 0.45
C THR A 122 25.24 -0.36 -0.95
N CYS A 123 25.68 0.34 -1.98
CA CYS A 123 25.37 0.05 -3.37
C CYS A 123 26.62 0.18 -4.24
N THR A 124 26.86 -0.80 -5.10
CA THR A 124 28.06 -0.90 -5.94
C THR A 124 27.89 -0.23 -7.30
N SER A 125 26.66 0.09 -7.71
CA SER A 125 26.33 0.58 -9.05
C SER A 125 25.43 1.81 -9.00
N THR A 126 25.49 2.61 -10.09
CA THR A 126 24.73 3.86 -10.24
C THR A 126 23.23 3.63 -10.37
N HIS A 127 22.79 2.49 -10.89
CA HIS A 127 21.38 2.23 -11.25
C HIS A 127 20.79 3.43 -11.99
N TYR A 128 21.49 3.84 -13.04
CA TYR A 128 21.10 4.99 -13.85
C TYR A 128 19.94 4.63 -14.78
N VAL A 129 18.91 5.47 -14.84
CA VAL A 129 17.81 5.29 -15.79
C VAL A 129 17.33 6.66 -16.30
N ARG A 130 17.09 6.80 -17.60
CA ARG A 130 16.59 8.03 -18.22
C ARG A 130 15.08 8.13 -18.06
N VAL A 131 14.58 9.37 -17.94
CA VAL A 131 13.17 9.64 -17.78
C VAL A 131 12.37 9.29 -19.03
N ASP A 132 12.85 9.70 -20.21
CA ASP A 132 12.22 9.38 -21.50
C ASP A 132 12.05 7.87 -21.72
N PHE A 133 13.09 7.10 -21.38
CA PHE A 133 13.04 5.64 -21.39
C PHE A 133 11.97 5.10 -20.43
N LEU A 134 11.93 5.61 -19.20
CA LEU A 134 10.91 5.19 -18.21
C LEU A 134 9.50 5.48 -18.68
N GLU A 135 9.27 6.66 -19.27
CA GLU A 135 7.94 7.05 -19.77
C GLU A 135 7.44 6.06 -20.83
N GLU A 136 8.28 5.70 -21.78
CA GLU A 136 7.92 4.79 -22.87
C GLU A 136 7.73 3.34 -22.38
N VAL A 137 8.66 2.82 -21.56
CA VAL A 137 8.58 1.45 -21.05
C VAL A 137 7.36 1.28 -20.15
N VAL A 138 7.16 2.21 -19.21
CA VAL A 138 6.03 2.12 -18.26
C VAL A 138 4.69 2.30 -18.99
N LEU A 139 4.61 3.20 -19.95
CA LEU A 139 3.42 3.35 -20.78
C LEU A 139 3.14 2.09 -21.61
N GLY A 140 4.19 1.50 -22.19
CA GLY A 140 4.10 0.24 -22.94
C GLY A 140 3.57 -0.90 -22.07
N GLU A 141 4.11 -1.05 -20.86
CA GLU A 141 3.65 -2.09 -19.92
C GLU A 141 2.22 -1.85 -19.42
N ILE A 142 1.83 -0.61 -19.13
CA ILE A 142 0.44 -0.32 -18.76
C ILE A 142 -0.52 -0.64 -19.93
N ARG A 143 -0.15 -0.33 -21.16
CA ARG A 143 -0.93 -0.69 -22.35
C ARG A 143 -1.02 -2.21 -22.53
N ARG A 144 0.06 -2.93 -22.31
CA ARG A 144 0.09 -4.40 -22.34
C ARG A 144 -0.81 -4.99 -21.27
N LEU A 145 -0.73 -4.49 -20.03
CA LEU A 145 -1.58 -4.89 -18.92
C LEU A 145 -3.06 -4.64 -19.22
N THR A 146 -3.40 -3.45 -19.75
CA THR A 146 -4.79 -3.11 -20.07
C THR A 146 -5.35 -3.93 -21.25
N LYS A 147 -4.52 -4.27 -22.23
CA LYS A 147 -4.89 -5.21 -23.30
C LYS A 147 -5.10 -6.61 -22.76
N PHE A 148 -4.23 -7.08 -21.85
CA PHE A 148 -4.37 -8.35 -21.17
C PHE A 148 -5.72 -8.42 -20.43
N ALA A 149 -6.04 -7.39 -19.65
CA ALA A 149 -7.30 -7.29 -18.93
C ALA A 149 -8.54 -7.23 -19.85
N SER A 150 -8.41 -6.67 -21.07
CA SER A 150 -9.52 -6.51 -22.00
C SER A 150 -9.76 -7.73 -22.87
N LEU A 151 -8.70 -8.43 -23.31
CA LEU A 151 -8.78 -9.55 -24.23
C LEU A 151 -8.87 -10.91 -23.53
N TYR A 152 -8.29 -11.01 -22.34
CA TYR A 152 -8.15 -12.25 -21.58
C TYR A 152 -8.58 -12.01 -20.13
N GLU A 153 -9.84 -11.64 -19.95
CA GLU A 153 -10.36 -11.20 -18.65
C GLU A 153 -10.23 -12.29 -17.57
N ASP A 154 -10.56 -13.54 -17.90
CA ASP A 154 -10.50 -14.66 -16.96
C ASP A 154 -9.06 -14.96 -16.53
N GLU A 155 -8.12 -14.95 -17.47
CA GLU A 155 -6.69 -15.16 -17.19
C GLU A 155 -6.10 -13.98 -16.43
N PHE A 156 -6.52 -12.76 -16.75
CA PHE A 156 -6.11 -11.56 -16.03
C PHE A 156 -6.59 -11.60 -14.58
N VAL A 157 -7.86 -11.92 -14.36
CA VAL A 157 -8.41 -12.06 -13.01
C VAL A 157 -7.67 -13.16 -12.25
N LYS A 158 -7.38 -14.31 -12.88
CA LYS A 158 -6.55 -15.36 -12.25
C LYS A 158 -5.14 -14.90 -11.94
N ALA A 159 -4.50 -14.13 -12.82
CA ALA A 159 -3.14 -13.60 -12.59
C ALA A 159 -3.10 -12.55 -11.47
N VAL A 160 -4.12 -11.69 -11.38
CA VAL A 160 -4.25 -10.67 -10.33
C VAL A 160 -4.60 -11.32 -8.98
N ILE A 161 -5.53 -12.25 -9.00
CA ILE A 161 -5.98 -12.99 -7.82
C ILE A 161 -4.92 -13.96 -7.36
N GLY A 162 -4.14 -14.53 -8.30
CA GLY A 162 -3.02 -15.44 -8.05
C GLY A 162 -3.40 -16.69 -7.24
N HIS A 163 -2.45 -17.59 -7.06
CA HIS A 163 -2.59 -18.76 -6.17
C HIS A 163 -2.85 -18.40 -4.70
N SER A 164 -2.74 -17.12 -4.34
CA SER A 164 -2.89 -16.59 -2.99
C SER A 164 -4.32 -16.57 -2.48
N GLN A 165 -5.32 -16.29 -3.32
CA GLN A 165 -6.68 -16.08 -2.80
C GLN A 165 -7.39 -17.35 -2.32
N GLN A 166 -7.18 -18.49 -2.94
CA GLN A 166 -7.80 -19.73 -2.42
C GLN A 166 -7.19 -20.12 -1.07
N ALA A 167 -5.87 -19.97 -0.93
CA ALA A 167 -5.18 -20.17 0.34
C ALA A 167 -5.57 -19.11 1.38
N GLU A 168 -5.65 -17.84 0.98
CA GLU A 168 -6.07 -16.74 1.85
C GLU A 168 -7.54 -16.82 2.27
N GLN A 169 -8.45 -17.25 1.39
CA GLN A 169 -9.85 -17.46 1.74
C GLN A 169 -10.05 -18.65 2.70
N THR A 170 -9.28 -19.72 2.51
CA THR A 170 -9.31 -20.85 3.45
C THR A 170 -8.71 -20.46 4.79
N ASP A 171 -7.59 -19.76 4.81
CA ASP A 171 -6.95 -19.22 6.02
C ASP A 171 -7.88 -18.23 6.75
N ARG A 172 -8.54 -17.35 6.02
CA ARG A 172 -9.53 -16.42 6.59
C ARG A 172 -10.70 -17.15 7.23
N LYS A 173 -11.29 -18.15 6.56
CA LYS A 173 -12.39 -18.95 7.14
C LYS A 173 -11.95 -19.71 8.39
N LEU A 174 -10.70 -20.20 8.42
CA LEU A 174 -10.13 -20.83 9.60
C LEU A 174 -9.98 -19.83 10.75
N LYS A 175 -9.46 -18.64 10.48
CA LYS A 175 -9.31 -17.56 11.48
C LYS A 175 -10.66 -17.04 11.99
N GLU A 176 -11.66 -16.92 11.12
CA GLU A 176 -13.03 -16.54 11.51
C GLU A 176 -13.65 -17.61 12.42
N LYS A 177 -13.42 -18.88 12.12
CA LYS A 177 -13.87 -20.00 12.97
C LYS A 177 -13.14 -20.01 14.33
N GLU A 178 -11.84 -19.81 14.33
CA GLU A 178 -11.04 -19.68 15.55
C GLU A 178 -11.49 -18.50 16.40
N LEU A 179 -11.71 -17.34 15.78
CA LEU A 179 -12.24 -16.16 16.47
C LEU A 179 -13.59 -16.47 17.16
N LYS A 180 -14.48 -17.17 16.45
CA LYS A 180 -15.78 -17.55 17.02
C LYS A 180 -15.64 -18.49 18.23
N THR A 181 -14.68 -19.42 18.19
CA THR A 181 -14.44 -20.32 19.34
C THR A 181 -13.83 -19.58 20.52
N LEU A 182 -12.93 -18.62 20.30
CA LEU A 182 -12.35 -17.81 21.37
C LEU A 182 -13.39 -16.89 22.01
N LEU A 183 -14.28 -16.28 21.22
CA LEU A 183 -15.39 -15.48 21.75
C LEU A 183 -16.39 -16.28 22.56
N ALA A 184 -16.72 -17.49 22.10
CA ALA A 184 -17.60 -18.40 22.86
C ALA A 184 -16.95 -18.83 24.19
N ARG A 185 -15.64 -19.02 24.22
CA ARG A 185 -14.91 -19.34 25.46
C ARG A 185 -14.87 -18.17 26.43
N ASP A 186 -14.70 -16.95 25.92
CA ASP A 186 -14.75 -15.73 26.74
C ASP A 186 -16.13 -15.54 27.41
N GLU A 187 -17.21 -15.74 26.65
CA GLU A 187 -18.58 -15.71 27.17
C GLU A 187 -18.85 -16.86 28.20
N GLU A 188 -18.28 -18.04 27.97
CA GLU A 188 -18.37 -19.15 28.94
C GLU A 188 -17.65 -18.79 30.25
N LEU A 189 -16.49 -18.13 30.20
CA LEU A 189 -15.76 -17.69 31.38
C LEU A 189 -16.54 -16.67 32.20
N ASP A 190 -17.24 -15.73 31.52
CA ASP A 190 -18.12 -14.78 32.20
C ASP A 190 -19.22 -15.53 32.96
N GLY A 191 -19.89 -16.49 32.32
CA GLY A 191 -20.90 -17.31 32.99
C GLY A 191 -20.36 -18.18 34.13
N LEU A 192 -19.11 -18.65 34.03
CA LEU A 192 -18.44 -19.37 35.12
C LEU A 192 -18.09 -18.43 36.29
N PHE A 193 -17.68 -17.19 35.97
CA PHE A 193 -17.38 -16.19 36.98
C PHE A 193 -18.62 -15.80 37.79
N GLU A 194 -19.75 -15.61 37.10
CA GLU A 194 -21.04 -15.35 37.78
C GLU A 194 -21.41 -16.49 38.73
N ARG A 195 -21.28 -17.74 38.30
CA ARG A 195 -21.58 -18.91 39.15
C ARG A 195 -20.68 -19.03 40.38
N ILE A 196 -19.36 -18.84 40.24
CA ILE A 196 -18.46 -18.90 41.41
C ILE A 196 -18.70 -17.75 42.37
N TYR A 197 -19.14 -16.58 41.85
CA TYR A 197 -19.56 -15.43 42.67
C TYR A 197 -20.81 -15.76 43.50
N GLU A 198 -21.85 -16.34 42.88
CA GLU A 198 -23.08 -16.77 43.57
C GLU A 198 -22.79 -17.85 44.63
N ASP A 199 -21.91 -18.83 44.30
CA ASP A 199 -21.53 -19.88 45.25
C ASP A 199 -20.71 -19.33 46.44
N ASN A 200 -19.89 -18.31 46.22
CA ASN A 200 -19.17 -17.63 47.29
C ASN A 200 -20.13 -16.86 48.18
N VAL A 201 -21.05 -16.05 47.60
CA VAL A 201 -22.05 -15.29 48.37
C VAL A 201 -22.98 -16.21 49.19
N SER A 202 -23.32 -17.40 48.63
CA SER A 202 -24.15 -18.39 49.31
C SER A 202 -23.40 -19.21 50.35
N GLY A 203 -22.11 -19.00 50.54
CA GLY A 203 -21.26 -19.71 51.49
C GLY A 203 -20.86 -21.14 51.08
N LYS A 204 -21.18 -21.57 49.87
CA LYS A 204 -20.78 -22.87 49.34
C LYS A 204 -19.31 -22.93 48.94
N LEU A 205 -18.73 -21.76 48.58
CA LEU A 205 -17.36 -21.62 48.17
C LEU A 205 -16.61 -20.70 49.16
N SER A 206 -15.44 -21.14 49.66
CA SER A 206 -14.65 -20.28 50.56
C SER A 206 -13.96 -19.16 49.81
N ASP A 207 -13.71 -18.03 50.51
CA ASP A 207 -13.08 -16.82 49.95
C ASP A 207 -11.70 -17.12 49.30
N ASP A 208 -10.88 -18.00 49.92
CA ASP A 208 -9.59 -18.38 49.34
C ASP A 208 -9.72 -19.13 48.00
N ARG A 209 -10.70 -20.02 47.91
CA ARG A 209 -10.97 -20.73 46.66
C ARG A 209 -11.55 -19.81 45.60
N PHE A 210 -12.46 -18.93 45.99
CA PHE A 210 -13.00 -17.91 45.10
C PHE A 210 -11.89 -17.01 44.54
N ALA A 211 -11.03 -16.45 45.39
CA ALA A 211 -9.91 -15.63 44.95
C ALA A 211 -8.95 -16.34 44.00
N LYS A 212 -8.68 -17.65 44.24
CA LYS A 212 -7.82 -18.45 43.36
C LYS A 212 -8.47 -18.70 42.00
N MET A 213 -9.77 -19.01 41.96
CA MET A 213 -10.49 -19.27 40.71
C MET A 213 -10.69 -17.98 39.91
N SER A 214 -11.04 -16.87 40.56
CA SER A 214 -11.19 -15.57 39.92
C SER A 214 -9.91 -15.13 39.22
N ARG A 215 -8.76 -15.22 39.90
CA ARG A 215 -7.45 -14.88 39.25
C ARG A 215 -7.18 -15.74 38.02
N ARG A 216 -7.46 -17.03 38.09
CA ARG A 216 -7.28 -17.92 36.95
C ARG A 216 -8.16 -17.57 35.77
N TYR A 217 -9.43 -17.21 35.99
CA TYR A 217 -10.35 -16.79 34.95
C TYR A 217 -9.97 -15.44 34.36
N GLU A 218 -9.58 -14.49 35.22
CA GLU A 218 -9.07 -13.17 34.77
C GLU A 218 -7.80 -13.30 33.93
N ASP A 219 -6.87 -14.18 34.28
CA ASP A 219 -5.63 -14.41 33.51
C ASP A 219 -5.97 -15.08 32.16
N GLU A 220 -6.87 -16.06 32.13
CA GLU A 220 -7.32 -16.69 30.89
C GLU A 220 -8.04 -15.67 29.99
N GLN A 221 -8.91 -14.80 30.55
CA GLN A 221 -9.59 -13.75 29.79
C GLN A 221 -8.62 -12.73 29.18
N LYS A 222 -7.56 -12.35 29.90
CA LYS A 222 -6.51 -11.45 29.38
C LYS A 222 -5.80 -12.08 28.17
N GLU A 223 -5.43 -13.36 28.26
CA GLU A 223 -4.79 -14.07 27.15
C GLU A 223 -5.74 -14.20 25.94
N LEU A 224 -7.04 -14.48 26.20
CA LEU A 224 -8.05 -14.55 25.16
C LEU A 224 -8.25 -13.19 24.48
N ALA A 225 -8.34 -12.09 25.25
CA ALA A 225 -8.50 -10.74 24.72
C ALA A 225 -7.35 -10.34 23.78
N GLU A 226 -6.10 -10.68 24.13
CA GLU A 226 -4.95 -10.42 23.27
C GLU A 226 -5.02 -11.24 21.97
N LYS A 227 -5.37 -12.53 22.05
CA LYS A 227 -5.55 -13.40 20.88
C LYS A 227 -6.67 -12.92 19.96
N ILE A 228 -7.81 -12.55 20.53
CA ILE A 228 -8.97 -12.00 19.82
C ILE A 228 -8.60 -10.70 19.10
N LYS A 229 -7.90 -9.79 19.78
CA LYS A 229 -7.43 -8.52 19.20
C LYS A 229 -6.51 -8.76 18.01
N LYS A 230 -5.56 -9.70 18.13
CA LYS A 230 -4.62 -10.06 17.07
C LYS A 230 -5.35 -10.65 15.85
N LEU A 231 -6.23 -11.64 16.07
CA LEU A 231 -7.02 -12.28 15.01
C LEU A 231 -7.94 -11.29 14.29
N ARG A 232 -8.62 -10.40 15.00
CA ARG A 232 -9.44 -9.34 14.40
C ARG A 232 -8.61 -8.44 13.48
N SER A 233 -7.44 -8.01 13.94
CA SER A 233 -6.52 -7.19 13.13
C SER A 233 -6.03 -7.91 11.87
N GLU A 234 -5.78 -9.22 11.96
CA GLU A 234 -5.36 -10.03 10.81
C GLU A 234 -6.49 -10.21 9.79
N ILE A 235 -7.71 -10.52 10.25
CA ILE A 235 -8.91 -10.65 9.40
C ILE A 235 -9.22 -9.31 8.70
N GLU A 236 -9.14 -8.19 9.42
CA GLU A 236 -9.35 -6.85 8.87
C GLU A 236 -8.34 -6.52 7.78
N LYS A 237 -7.05 -6.83 8.00
CA LYS A 237 -5.99 -6.65 6.99
C LYS A 237 -6.23 -7.50 5.74
N GLN A 238 -6.70 -8.73 5.88
CA GLN A 238 -7.05 -9.60 4.76
C GLN A 238 -8.28 -9.09 4.00
N SER A 239 -9.30 -8.58 4.70
CA SER A 239 -10.49 -7.98 4.10
C SER A 239 -10.13 -6.73 3.29
N SER A 240 -9.29 -5.85 3.84
CA SER A 240 -8.81 -4.66 3.14
C SER A 240 -8.05 -4.99 1.86
N ARG A 241 -7.26 -6.08 1.86
CA ARG A 241 -6.54 -6.54 0.65
C ARG A 241 -7.49 -7.01 -0.45
N SER A 242 -8.53 -7.75 -0.12
CA SER A 242 -9.51 -8.24 -1.11
C SER A 242 -10.25 -7.08 -1.78
N MET A 243 -10.74 -6.10 -1.01
CA MET A 243 -11.39 -4.91 -1.56
C MET A 243 -10.47 -4.11 -2.49
N THR A 244 -9.18 -4.02 -2.14
CA THR A 244 -8.20 -3.29 -2.96
C THR A 244 -7.87 -4.00 -4.27
N THR A 245 -7.99 -5.32 -4.34
CA THR A 245 -7.80 -6.10 -5.59
C THR A 245 -8.92 -5.81 -6.59
N ASP A 246 -10.18 -5.79 -6.16
CA ASP A 246 -11.32 -5.47 -7.02
C ASP A 246 -11.24 -4.02 -7.52
N MET A 247 -10.82 -3.09 -6.66
CA MET A 247 -10.50 -1.72 -7.04
C MET A 247 -9.41 -1.64 -8.11
N PHE A 248 -8.34 -2.42 -7.99
CA PHE A 248 -7.27 -2.45 -8.97
C PHE A 248 -7.76 -2.92 -10.34
N ILE A 249 -8.57 -3.99 -10.39
CA ILE A 249 -9.20 -4.48 -11.62
C ILE A 249 -10.04 -3.37 -12.27
N GLY A 250 -10.84 -2.66 -11.48
CA GLY A 250 -11.64 -1.52 -11.94
C GLY A 250 -10.77 -0.38 -12.51
N LEU A 251 -9.64 -0.08 -11.87
CA LEU A 251 -8.69 0.93 -12.33
C LEU A 251 -8.01 0.54 -13.66
N VAL A 252 -7.59 -0.72 -13.80
CA VAL A 252 -7.01 -1.21 -15.07
C VAL A 252 -8.00 -1.06 -16.21
N ARG A 253 -9.25 -1.43 -16.00
CA ARG A 253 -10.32 -1.25 -17.01
C ARG A 253 -10.53 0.23 -17.39
N LYS A 254 -10.43 1.16 -16.43
CA LYS A 254 -10.56 2.61 -16.65
C LYS A 254 -9.48 3.15 -17.60
N TYR A 255 -8.27 2.59 -17.56
CA TYR A 255 -7.12 3.08 -18.32
C TYR A 255 -6.88 2.37 -19.65
N THR A 256 -7.81 1.55 -20.15
CA THR A 256 -7.70 0.82 -21.44
C THR A 256 -7.41 1.69 -22.66
N ARG A 257 -7.77 2.97 -22.63
CA ARG A 257 -7.57 3.94 -23.73
C ARG A 257 -6.47 4.97 -23.45
N ALA A 258 -5.57 4.71 -22.51
CA ALA A 258 -4.52 5.66 -22.15
C ALA A 258 -3.54 5.90 -23.31
N ARG A 259 -3.48 7.15 -23.78
CA ARG A 259 -2.55 7.58 -24.84
C ARG A 259 -1.23 8.11 -24.28
N LYS A 260 -1.27 8.72 -23.09
CA LYS A 260 -0.13 9.33 -22.43
C LYS A 260 -0.11 8.92 -20.95
N LEU A 261 1.10 8.82 -20.40
CA LEU A 261 1.31 8.59 -18.99
C LEU A 261 0.93 9.85 -18.19
N THR A 262 0.21 9.67 -17.11
CA THR A 262 -0.16 10.77 -16.21
C THR A 262 0.28 10.46 -14.78
N PRO A 263 0.62 11.49 -13.97
CA PRO A 263 0.98 11.27 -12.56
C PRO A 263 -0.11 10.54 -11.77
N ARG A 264 -1.39 10.80 -12.11
CA ARG A 264 -2.53 10.14 -11.49
C ARG A 264 -2.54 8.63 -11.80
N MET A 265 -2.39 8.26 -13.07
CA MET A 265 -2.35 6.87 -13.51
C MET A 265 -1.20 6.10 -12.86
N LEU A 266 0.00 6.69 -12.78
CA LEU A 266 1.15 6.11 -12.08
C LEU A 266 0.84 5.84 -10.61
N ASN A 267 0.28 6.83 -9.91
CA ASN A 267 0.00 6.71 -8.49
C ASN A 267 -1.15 5.74 -8.18
N GLU A 268 -2.15 5.65 -9.06
CA GLU A 268 -3.28 4.73 -8.91
C GLU A 268 -2.88 3.28 -9.21
N LEU A 269 -2.03 3.03 -10.21
CA LEU A 269 -1.68 1.67 -10.65
C LEU A 269 -0.39 1.13 -10.03
N ILE A 270 0.63 1.98 -9.79
CA ILE A 270 1.99 1.54 -9.45
C ILE A 270 2.32 1.87 -8.01
N GLU A 271 2.80 0.87 -7.27
CA GLU A 271 3.34 1.04 -5.93
C GLU A 271 4.80 1.48 -5.96
N LYS A 272 5.63 0.75 -6.69
CA LYS A 272 7.07 1.02 -6.88
C LYS A 272 7.58 0.37 -8.16
N ILE A 273 8.71 0.88 -8.66
CA ILE A 273 9.45 0.31 -9.78
C ILE A 273 10.88 0.01 -9.31
N GLU A 274 11.28 -1.23 -9.34
CA GLU A 274 12.64 -1.64 -9.04
C GLU A 274 13.49 -1.50 -10.29
N VAL A 275 14.60 -0.76 -10.16
CA VAL A 275 15.56 -0.51 -11.24
C VAL A 275 16.78 -1.36 -10.99
N PHE A 276 17.05 -2.30 -11.91
CA PHE A 276 18.25 -3.13 -11.90
C PHE A 276 19.40 -2.39 -12.57
N ASN A 277 20.60 -2.88 -12.35
CA ASN A 277 21.77 -2.36 -13.05
C ASN A 277 21.68 -2.68 -14.54
N ALA A 278 22.23 -1.80 -15.38
CA ALA A 278 22.39 -2.09 -16.79
C ALA A 278 23.58 -3.04 -16.98
N GLU A 279 23.38 -4.11 -17.71
CA GLU A 279 24.37 -5.14 -18.02
C GLU A 279 24.60 -5.20 -19.53
N LYS A 280 25.81 -5.55 -19.94
CA LYS A 280 26.14 -5.72 -21.36
C LYS A 280 26.08 -7.19 -21.71
N ILE A 281 25.02 -7.58 -22.45
CA ILE A 281 24.77 -8.95 -22.91
C ILE A 281 24.94 -8.96 -24.41
N ASP A 282 25.80 -9.81 -24.93
CA ASP A 282 26.08 -9.96 -26.37
C ASP A 282 26.42 -8.64 -27.12
N GLY A 283 27.05 -7.69 -26.38
CA GLY A 283 27.44 -6.40 -26.96
C GLY A 283 26.35 -5.31 -26.86
N VAL A 284 25.13 -5.65 -26.45
CA VAL A 284 24.00 -4.74 -26.25
C VAL A 284 23.82 -4.43 -24.75
N TRP A 285 23.50 -3.18 -24.44
CA TRP A 285 23.18 -2.82 -23.08
C TRP A 285 21.72 -3.12 -22.78
N GLU A 286 21.49 -4.00 -21.81
CA GLU A 286 20.18 -4.37 -21.31
C GLU A 286 19.97 -3.85 -19.89
N GLN A 287 18.80 -3.31 -19.62
CA GLN A 287 18.40 -2.89 -18.29
C GLN A 287 17.03 -3.45 -17.94
N ARG A 288 16.95 -4.14 -16.82
CA ARG A 288 15.71 -4.73 -16.32
C ARG A 288 15.00 -3.76 -15.40
N LEU A 289 13.68 -3.65 -15.55
CA LEU A 289 12.78 -2.97 -14.63
C LEU A 289 11.75 -3.98 -14.12
N ARG A 290 11.40 -3.89 -12.84
CA ARG A 290 10.31 -4.68 -12.26
C ARG A 290 9.26 -3.73 -11.70
N ILE A 291 8.05 -3.79 -12.23
CA ILE A 291 6.94 -2.94 -11.82
C ILE A 291 6.12 -3.69 -10.77
N HIS A 292 5.91 -3.06 -9.61
CA HIS A 292 5.02 -3.53 -8.57
C HIS A 292 3.74 -2.71 -8.63
N TYR A 293 2.62 -3.37 -8.86
CA TYR A 293 1.31 -2.74 -8.92
C TYR A 293 0.70 -2.61 -7.53
N ASN A 294 -0.10 -1.58 -7.33
CA ASN A 294 -0.79 -1.36 -6.06
C ASN A 294 -1.66 -2.57 -5.71
N CYS A 295 -1.55 -3.05 -4.46
CA CYS A 295 -2.36 -4.11 -3.87
C CYS A 295 -2.15 -5.53 -4.41
N VAL A 296 -1.60 -5.68 -5.61
CA VAL A 296 -1.44 -7.00 -6.28
C VAL A 296 0.03 -7.40 -6.49
N GLY A 297 0.96 -6.50 -6.24
CA GLY A 297 2.39 -6.77 -6.41
C GLY A 297 2.81 -6.86 -7.87
N THR A 298 3.61 -7.86 -8.25
CA THR A 298 4.05 -8.09 -9.63
C THR A 298 3.04 -8.98 -10.36
N ILE A 299 2.66 -8.59 -11.57
CA ILE A 299 1.79 -9.38 -12.45
C ILE A 299 2.65 -9.97 -13.57
N GLU A 300 2.64 -11.28 -13.67
CA GLU A 300 3.29 -11.98 -14.79
C GLU A 300 2.26 -12.19 -15.90
N ILE A 301 2.47 -11.49 -17.02
CA ILE A 301 1.65 -11.69 -18.21
C ILE A 301 2.24 -12.88 -18.97
N PRO A 302 1.47 -13.96 -19.18
CA PRO A 302 1.96 -15.15 -19.87
C PRO A 302 2.51 -14.80 -21.25
N THR A 303 3.71 -15.30 -21.58
CA THR A 303 4.36 -15.08 -22.88
C THR A 303 3.67 -15.83 -24.00
N VAL A 304 2.88 -16.84 -23.67
CA VAL A 304 2.10 -17.63 -24.64
C VAL A 304 0.95 -16.82 -25.26
N LEU A 305 0.51 -15.74 -24.58
CA LEU A 305 -0.55 -14.89 -25.13
C LEU A 305 0.01 -13.95 -26.21
N PRO A 306 -0.69 -13.76 -27.34
CA PRO A 306 -0.22 -12.92 -28.45
C PRO A 306 -0.37 -11.42 -28.12
N LEU A 307 0.33 -10.97 -27.10
CA LEU A 307 0.41 -9.58 -26.70
C LEU A 307 1.77 -9.00 -27.08
N PRO A 308 1.80 -7.89 -27.86
CA PRO A 308 3.06 -7.31 -28.31
C PRO A 308 3.91 -6.88 -27.10
N ILE A 309 5.17 -7.31 -27.12
CA ILE A 309 6.17 -6.92 -26.12
C ILE A 309 6.86 -5.65 -26.63
N PRO A 310 6.92 -4.57 -25.87
CA PRO A 310 7.63 -3.37 -26.28
C PRO A 310 9.14 -3.61 -26.22
N GLU A 311 9.82 -3.45 -27.36
CA GLU A 311 11.28 -3.32 -27.41
C GLU A 311 11.65 -1.86 -27.40
N VAL A 312 12.39 -1.44 -26.40
CA VAL A 312 12.80 -0.05 -26.24
C VAL A 312 14.29 0.08 -26.48
N SER A 313 14.66 0.79 -27.53
CA SER A 313 16.04 1.13 -27.81
C SER A 313 16.35 2.58 -27.45
N VAL A 314 17.42 2.80 -26.71
CA VAL A 314 17.87 4.13 -26.30
C VAL A 314 19.08 4.55 -27.14
N ASN A 315 18.93 5.59 -27.94
CA ASN A 315 20.04 6.21 -28.61
C ASN A 315 20.39 7.52 -27.89
N THR A 316 21.63 7.64 -27.39
CA THR A 316 22.07 8.80 -26.61
C THR A 316 22.01 10.14 -27.36
N ARG A 317 21.97 10.11 -28.69
CA ARG A 317 21.89 11.31 -29.54
C ARG A 317 20.50 11.54 -30.17
N LYS A 318 19.76 10.45 -30.44
CA LYS A 318 18.47 10.51 -31.17
C LYS A 318 17.23 10.31 -30.30
N GLY A 319 17.40 10.08 -28.99
CA GLY A 319 16.29 9.84 -28.07
C GLY A 319 15.91 8.36 -27.93
N VAL A 320 14.71 8.11 -27.44
CA VAL A 320 14.17 6.78 -27.19
C VAL A 320 13.28 6.38 -28.37
N VAL A 321 13.52 5.19 -28.91
CA VAL A 321 12.67 4.60 -29.97
C VAL A 321 12.05 3.35 -29.38
N VAL A 322 10.72 3.27 -29.41
CA VAL A 322 9.95 2.10 -29.00
C VAL A 322 9.49 1.36 -30.24
N ASN A 323 9.97 0.14 -30.41
CA ASN A 323 9.45 -0.80 -31.39
C ASN A 323 8.59 -1.84 -30.67
N TYR A 324 7.51 -2.25 -31.29
CA TYR A 324 6.73 -3.38 -30.80
C TYR A 324 7.09 -4.59 -31.67
N ALA A 325 7.80 -5.55 -31.09
CA ALA A 325 8.02 -6.80 -31.77
C ALA A 325 6.68 -7.49 -32.02
N PRO A 326 6.40 -7.93 -33.27
CA PRO A 326 5.25 -8.76 -33.54
C PRO A 326 5.38 -10.04 -32.72
N CYS A 327 4.34 -10.43 -32.00
CA CYS A 327 4.31 -11.72 -31.35
C CYS A 327 4.37 -12.80 -32.44
N GLU A 328 5.44 -13.57 -32.49
CA GLU A 328 5.49 -14.78 -33.30
C GLU A 328 4.44 -15.72 -32.70
N LEU A 329 3.33 -15.87 -33.43
CA LEU A 329 2.37 -16.93 -33.17
C LEU A 329 3.16 -18.23 -33.31
N ALA A 330 3.43 -18.91 -32.19
CA ALA A 330 3.88 -20.29 -32.23
C ALA A 330 2.80 -21.09 -32.97
N VAL A 331 3.13 -21.52 -34.19
CA VAL A 331 2.32 -22.39 -35.06
C VAL A 331 2.20 -23.76 -34.40
#